data_3b86ca8789de7807e294a701ae191841
#
_entry.id   3b86ca8789de7807e294a701ae191841
#
_cell.length_a   1.000
_cell.length_b   1.000
_cell.length_c   1.000
_cell.angle_alpha   90.00
_cell.angle_beta   90.00
_cell.angle_gamma   90.00
#
_symmetry.space_group_name_H-M   'P 1'
#
loop_
_entity.id
_entity.type
_entity.pdbx_description
1 polymer ?
#
loop_
_entity_poly.entity_id
_entity_poly.type
_entity_poly.pdbx_seq_one_letter_code
_entity_poly.pdbx_strand_id
1 'polypeptide(L)'
;KKVHYINNGVDLKDFDLNKSLFKISDEDLENNNIFNIIYLGSIRLANNLKQLIDAAEVLKNEVNIQFLIYGDGEDRVFLENYCKTNGLTNVKFKQKWVELKYVPYILSRSSLNILNYMPNPIARFGGSQSKSFQYMASGKPICANIKFGYCPITKNNLGLAKDFNDPDEYSKAILSFVKMDPKEYDTICFNARKTAENYDYKWLTLKFEKLL
;
A
#
# COMPACT_ATOMS: atom_id res chain seq x y z
N LYS A 1 -8.38 34.55 10.07
CA LYS A 1 -7.87 33.76 8.93
C LYS A 1 -8.59 32.44 8.88
N LYS A 2 -9.25 32.12 7.75
CA LYS A 2 -9.83 30.80 7.52
C LYS A 2 -8.74 29.87 6.97
N VAL A 3 -8.51 28.72 7.62
CA VAL A 3 -7.63 27.67 7.13
C VAL A 3 -8.52 26.57 6.58
N HIS A 4 -8.25 26.14 5.35
CA HIS A 4 -8.98 25.09 4.68
C HIS A 4 -8.04 23.91 4.40
N TYR A 5 -8.53 22.70 4.65
CA TYR A 5 -7.77 21.47 4.41
C TYR A 5 -8.20 20.84 3.09
N ILE A 6 -7.23 20.68 2.19
CA ILE A 6 -7.38 19.97 0.93
C ILE A 6 -6.33 18.88 0.88
N ASN A 7 -6.75 17.63 0.77
CA ASN A 7 -5.86 16.47 0.65
C ASN A 7 -5.17 16.42 -0.71
N ASN A 8 -4.12 15.64 -0.79
CA ASN A 8 -3.69 15.02 -2.04
C ASN A 8 -4.79 14.08 -2.54
N GLY A 9 -4.66 13.57 -3.76
CA GLY A 9 -5.71 12.77 -4.39
C GLY A 9 -5.17 11.84 -5.48
N VAL A 10 -6.09 11.37 -6.30
CA VAL A 10 -5.84 10.52 -7.47
C VAL A 10 -6.78 10.93 -8.60
N ASP A 11 -6.34 10.84 -9.84
CA ASP A 11 -7.23 10.91 -11.00
C ASP A 11 -7.80 9.51 -11.25
N LEU A 12 -9.07 9.32 -10.91
CA LEU A 12 -9.71 8.00 -11.03
C LEU A 12 -9.94 7.60 -12.48
N LYS A 13 -10.20 8.56 -13.35
CA LYS A 13 -10.40 8.31 -14.80
C LYS A 13 -9.10 7.80 -15.42
N ASP A 14 -8.01 8.49 -15.17
CA ASP A 14 -6.69 8.10 -15.65
C ASP A 14 -6.20 6.80 -15.00
N PHE A 15 -6.50 6.59 -13.72
CA PHE A 15 -6.19 5.35 -13.03
C PHE A 15 -6.85 4.15 -13.71
N ASP A 16 -8.16 4.21 -13.99
CA ASP A 16 -8.90 3.11 -14.61
C ASP A 16 -8.50 2.90 -16.08
N LEU A 17 -8.26 3.98 -16.81
CA LEU A 17 -7.75 3.92 -18.18
C LEU A 17 -6.39 3.24 -18.23
N ASN A 18 -5.44 3.69 -17.41
CA ASN A 18 -4.08 3.16 -17.35
C ASN A 18 -4.07 1.69 -16.90
N LYS A 19 -4.91 1.32 -15.92
CA LYS A 19 -5.08 -0.08 -15.49
C LYS A 19 -5.46 -1.02 -16.65
N SER A 20 -6.27 -0.55 -17.58
CA SER A 20 -6.74 -1.35 -18.71
C SER A 20 -5.73 -1.40 -19.85
N LEU A 21 -5.06 -0.28 -20.15
CA LEU A 21 -4.18 -0.13 -21.30
C LEU A 21 -2.73 -0.58 -21.05
N PHE A 22 -2.20 -0.34 -19.85
CA PHE A 22 -0.79 -0.57 -19.55
C PHE A 22 -0.61 -1.73 -18.57
N LYS A 23 -0.37 -2.91 -19.14
CA LYS A 23 -0.12 -4.15 -18.37
C LYS A 23 1.37 -4.48 -18.36
N ILE A 24 1.81 -5.09 -17.28
CA ILE A 24 3.16 -5.67 -17.15
C ILE A 24 2.98 -7.19 -17.15
N SER A 25 3.68 -7.88 -18.05
CA SER A 25 3.78 -9.33 -17.98
C SER A 25 4.76 -9.68 -16.86
N ASP A 26 4.25 -10.27 -15.79
CA ASP A 26 5.00 -10.66 -14.61
C ASP A 26 4.29 -11.86 -13.96
N GLU A 27 4.95 -13.01 -14.00
CA GLU A 27 4.40 -14.28 -13.50
C GLU A 27 3.96 -14.19 -12.04
N ASP A 28 4.68 -13.42 -11.21
CA ASP A 28 4.31 -13.21 -9.82
C ASP A 28 3.01 -12.44 -9.67
N LEU A 29 2.77 -11.42 -10.52
CA LEU A 29 1.53 -10.65 -10.50
C LEU A 29 0.34 -11.44 -11.07
N GLU A 30 0.60 -12.35 -12.01
CA GLU A 30 -0.45 -13.11 -12.72
C GLU A 30 -0.89 -14.35 -11.95
N ASN A 31 -0.11 -14.79 -10.93
CA ASN A 31 -0.44 -15.95 -10.14
C ASN A 31 -1.54 -15.65 -9.10
N ASN A 32 -2.78 -15.99 -9.46
CA ASN A 32 -3.95 -15.78 -8.60
C ASN A 32 -4.04 -16.73 -7.38
N ASN A 33 -3.17 -17.75 -7.29
CA ASN A 33 -3.14 -18.69 -6.18
C ASN A 33 -2.29 -18.18 -5.00
N ILE A 34 -1.58 -17.05 -5.20
CA ILE A 34 -0.69 -16.46 -4.20
C ILE A 34 -1.28 -15.13 -3.71
N PHE A 35 -1.26 -14.93 -2.41
CA PHE A 35 -1.65 -13.68 -1.78
C PHE A 35 -0.53 -12.65 -1.93
N ASN A 36 -0.69 -11.73 -2.90
CA ASN A 36 0.30 -10.73 -3.25
C ASN A 36 0.25 -9.53 -2.30
N ILE A 37 1.29 -9.37 -1.48
CA ILE A 37 1.48 -8.21 -0.61
C ILE A 37 2.39 -7.25 -1.34
N ILE A 38 1.87 -6.07 -1.73
CA ILE A 38 2.61 -5.13 -2.57
C ILE A 38 3.00 -3.89 -1.80
N TYR A 39 4.29 -3.58 -1.85
CA TYR A 39 4.83 -2.26 -1.56
C TYR A 39 5.30 -1.62 -2.87
N LEU A 40 4.86 -0.38 -3.14
CA LEU A 40 5.31 0.40 -4.29
C LEU A 40 5.72 1.81 -3.86
N GLY A 41 7.01 2.12 -4.01
CA GLY A 41 7.53 3.45 -3.69
C GLY A 41 9.01 3.47 -3.34
N SER A 42 9.49 4.61 -2.81
CA SER A 42 10.90 4.77 -2.43
C SER A 42 11.29 3.84 -1.27
N ILE A 43 12.49 3.27 -1.36
CA ILE A 43 13.07 2.35 -0.37
C ILE A 43 14.13 3.12 0.41
N ARG A 44 13.66 3.88 1.41
CA ARG A 44 14.48 4.76 2.24
C ARG A 44 14.17 4.52 3.72
N LEU A 45 15.07 4.92 4.60
CA LEU A 45 14.89 4.84 6.04
C LEU A 45 13.51 5.37 6.50
N ALA A 46 13.06 6.48 5.94
CA ALA A 46 11.74 7.06 6.25
C ALA A 46 10.55 6.14 5.95
N ASN A 47 10.72 5.12 5.10
CA ASN A 47 9.68 4.15 4.74
C ASN A 47 9.76 2.86 5.57
N ASN A 48 10.78 2.67 6.40
CA ASN A 48 10.91 1.56 7.35
C ASN A 48 10.58 0.16 6.76
N LEU A 49 11.10 -0.13 5.55
CA LEU A 49 10.82 -1.42 4.92
C LEU A 49 11.46 -2.59 5.66
N LYS A 50 12.50 -2.35 6.45
CA LYS A 50 13.10 -3.41 7.29
C LYS A 50 12.06 -4.07 8.19
N GLN A 51 11.16 -3.29 8.81
CA GLN A 51 10.08 -3.82 9.64
C GLN A 51 9.12 -4.73 8.85
N LEU A 52 8.82 -4.38 7.58
CA LEU A 52 8.00 -5.24 6.71
C LEU A 52 8.74 -6.54 6.37
N ILE A 53 10.04 -6.46 6.09
CA ILE A 53 10.86 -7.62 5.76
C ILE A 53 11.03 -8.53 6.98
N ASP A 54 11.16 -7.98 8.18
CA ASP A 54 11.18 -8.77 9.41
C ASP A 54 9.85 -9.54 9.62
N ALA A 55 8.72 -8.90 9.33
CA ALA A 55 7.43 -9.59 9.33
C ALA A 55 7.34 -10.67 8.23
N ALA A 56 7.92 -10.42 7.05
CA ALA A 56 7.99 -11.41 5.97
C ALA A 56 8.88 -12.60 6.34
N GLU A 57 9.92 -12.40 7.14
CA GLU A 57 10.78 -13.48 7.67
C GLU A 57 9.99 -14.40 8.61
N VAL A 58 9.13 -13.86 9.46
CA VAL A 58 8.22 -14.66 10.29
C VAL A 58 7.29 -15.52 9.42
N LEU A 59 6.88 -14.99 8.27
CA LEU A 59 5.95 -15.64 7.33
C LEU A 59 6.64 -16.48 6.23
N LYS A 60 7.96 -16.74 6.33
CA LYS A 60 8.70 -17.40 5.25
C LYS A 60 8.27 -18.83 4.91
N ASN A 61 7.60 -19.49 5.85
CA ASN A 61 7.08 -20.85 5.65
C ASN A 61 5.62 -20.90 5.16
N GLU A 62 4.98 -19.75 4.99
CA GLU A 62 3.62 -19.65 4.46
C GLU A 62 3.67 -19.69 2.92
N VAL A 63 3.33 -20.84 2.35
CA VAL A 63 3.55 -21.13 0.91
C VAL A 63 2.73 -20.28 -0.06
N ASN A 64 1.62 -19.71 0.40
CA ASN A 64 0.69 -18.95 -0.46
C ASN A 64 0.79 -17.43 -0.26
N ILE A 65 1.90 -16.94 0.29
CA ILE A 65 2.13 -15.50 0.55
C ILE A 65 3.43 -15.08 -0.10
N GLN A 66 3.40 -13.96 -0.84
CA GLN A 66 4.62 -13.32 -1.31
C GLN A 66 4.56 -11.80 -1.16
N PHE A 67 5.74 -11.23 -0.97
CA PHE A 67 5.95 -9.78 -0.85
C PHE A 67 6.63 -9.29 -2.11
N LEU A 68 5.95 -8.42 -2.86
CA LEU A 68 6.48 -7.82 -4.08
C LEU A 68 6.84 -6.36 -3.79
N ILE A 69 8.14 -6.05 -3.85
CA ILE A 69 8.69 -4.75 -3.48
C ILE A 69 9.13 -4.01 -4.73
N TYR A 70 8.37 -3.00 -5.13
CA TYR A 70 8.65 -2.12 -6.26
C TYR A 70 9.26 -0.81 -5.80
N GLY A 71 10.32 -0.37 -6.48
CA GLY A 71 10.95 0.91 -6.25
C GLY A 71 12.44 0.83 -5.97
N ASP A 72 13.06 1.99 -5.72
CA ASP A 72 14.49 2.12 -5.44
C ASP A 72 14.74 3.09 -4.27
N GLY A 73 15.96 3.10 -3.78
CA GLY A 73 16.42 3.97 -2.73
C GLY A 73 17.65 3.42 -2.00
N GLU A 74 18.15 4.20 -1.06
CA GLU A 74 19.40 3.94 -0.36
C GLU A 74 19.43 2.62 0.42
N ASP A 75 18.27 2.18 0.95
CA ASP A 75 18.18 0.94 1.74
C ASP A 75 17.99 -0.31 0.88
N ARG A 76 17.72 -0.17 -0.44
CA ARG A 76 17.36 -1.32 -1.27
C ARG A 76 18.43 -2.41 -1.28
N VAL A 77 19.68 -2.05 -1.56
CA VAL A 77 20.79 -3.02 -1.66
C VAL A 77 20.99 -3.75 -0.33
N PHE A 78 20.90 -3.03 0.78
CA PHE A 78 20.97 -3.62 2.12
C PHE A 78 19.85 -4.65 2.33
N LEU A 79 18.61 -4.30 1.99
CA LEU A 79 17.46 -5.17 2.19
C LEU A 79 17.45 -6.39 1.25
N GLU A 80 17.88 -6.23 0.00
CA GLU A 80 18.08 -7.36 -0.94
C GLU A 80 19.11 -8.36 -0.41
N ASN A 81 20.26 -7.87 0.09
CA ASN A 81 21.29 -8.69 0.70
C ASN A 81 20.80 -9.39 1.97
N TYR A 82 20.05 -8.67 2.82
CA TYR A 82 19.43 -9.23 4.02
C TYR A 82 18.50 -10.40 3.67
N CYS A 83 17.61 -10.23 2.70
CA CYS A 83 16.70 -11.28 2.25
C CYS A 83 17.47 -12.49 1.73
N LYS A 84 18.50 -12.27 0.91
CA LYS A 84 19.34 -13.35 0.36
C LYS A 84 20.06 -14.12 1.47
N THR A 85 20.68 -13.43 2.41
CA THR A 85 21.45 -14.05 3.51
C THR A 85 20.55 -14.87 4.44
N ASN A 86 19.30 -14.43 4.66
CA ASN A 86 18.34 -15.12 5.53
C ASN A 86 17.42 -16.10 4.78
N GLY A 87 17.66 -16.31 3.48
CA GLY A 87 16.89 -17.24 2.65
C GLY A 87 15.40 -16.90 2.50
N LEU A 88 15.05 -15.60 2.44
CA LEU A 88 13.67 -15.14 2.32
C LEU A 88 13.21 -15.25 0.85
N THR A 89 12.73 -16.42 0.45
CA THR A 89 12.23 -16.66 -0.91
C THR A 89 10.85 -16.07 -1.17
N ASN A 90 10.12 -15.73 -0.11
CA ASN A 90 8.82 -15.09 -0.16
C ASN A 90 8.89 -13.56 -0.39
N VAL A 91 10.09 -12.96 -0.39
CA VAL A 91 10.29 -11.53 -0.68
C VAL A 91 10.97 -11.38 -2.03
N LYS A 92 10.35 -10.64 -2.94
CA LYS A 92 10.85 -10.40 -4.29
C LYS A 92 10.96 -8.91 -4.57
N PHE A 93 12.19 -8.45 -4.79
CA PHE A 93 12.42 -7.08 -5.26
C PHE A 93 12.21 -7.01 -6.76
N LYS A 94 11.28 -6.18 -7.17
CA LYS A 94 10.86 -6.00 -8.56
C LYS A 94 11.56 -4.77 -9.17
N GLN A 95 10.98 -4.18 -10.21
CA GLN A 95 11.56 -3.04 -10.93
C GLN A 95 11.90 -1.89 -9.97
N LYS A 96 13.12 -1.32 -10.13
CA LYS A 96 13.58 -0.12 -9.43
C LYS A 96 12.77 1.10 -9.80
N TRP A 97 12.42 1.20 -11.05
CA TRP A 97 11.63 2.29 -11.62
C TRP A 97 10.38 1.74 -12.30
N VAL A 98 9.23 2.29 -11.91
CA VAL A 98 7.94 2.00 -12.51
C VAL A 98 7.35 3.31 -13.03
N GLU A 99 7.08 3.40 -14.33
CA GLU A 99 6.35 4.54 -14.87
C GLU A 99 4.94 4.60 -14.29
N LEU A 100 4.46 5.81 -14.00
CA LEU A 100 3.17 6.01 -13.33
C LEU A 100 2.00 5.32 -14.04
N LYS A 101 2.05 5.21 -15.37
CA LYS A 101 1.00 4.53 -16.16
C LYS A 101 0.84 3.03 -15.84
N TYR A 102 1.88 2.36 -15.34
CA TYR A 102 1.82 0.93 -14.96
C TYR A 102 1.38 0.70 -13.51
N VAL A 103 1.45 1.72 -12.67
CA VAL A 103 1.12 1.62 -11.24
C VAL A 103 -0.31 1.10 -11.01
N PRO A 104 -1.35 1.57 -11.74
CA PRO A 104 -2.70 1.07 -11.57
C PRO A 104 -2.85 -0.43 -11.83
N TYR A 105 -2.15 -0.96 -12.83
CA TYR A 105 -2.16 -2.39 -13.11
C TYR A 105 -1.52 -3.19 -11.97
N ILE A 106 -0.31 -2.82 -11.56
CA ILE A 106 0.39 -3.48 -10.46
C ILE A 106 -0.49 -3.52 -9.19
N LEU A 107 -1.05 -2.37 -8.80
CA LEU A 107 -1.87 -2.27 -7.60
C LEU A 107 -3.19 -3.06 -7.72
N SER A 108 -3.74 -3.19 -8.92
CA SER A 108 -4.95 -4.01 -9.14
C SER A 108 -4.70 -5.50 -8.93
N ARG A 109 -3.44 -5.96 -9.05
CA ARG A 109 -3.03 -7.35 -8.87
C ARG A 109 -2.59 -7.65 -7.43
N SER A 110 -2.61 -6.66 -6.54
CA SER A 110 -2.33 -6.89 -5.13
C SER A 110 -3.50 -7.57 -4.42
N SER A 111 -3.18 -8.30 -3.36
CA SER A 111 -4.15 -8.76 -2.37
C SER A 111 -4.13 -7.86 -1.14
N LEU A 112 -2.99 -7.20 -0.86
CA LEU A 112 -2.82 -6.26 0.23
C LEU A 112 -1.77 -5.21 -0.15
N ASN A 113 -2.11 -3.93 -0.03
CA ASN A 113 -1.17 -2.83 -0.24
C ASN A 113 -0.54 -2.39 1.08
N ILE A 114 0.76 -2.20 1.07
CA ILE A 114 1.54 -1.82 2.26
C ILE A 114 1.88 -0.34 2.25
N LEU A 115 1.52 0.33 3.34
CA LEU A 115 1.84 1.72 3.60
C LEU A 115 2.76 1.83 4.82
N ASN A 116 4.07 1.79 4.58
CA ASN A 116 5.09 1.78 5.63
C ASN A 116 5.78 3.13 5.79
N TYR A 117 6.03 3.49 7.05
CA TYR A 117 6.77 4.68 7.47
C TYR A 117 7.52 4.43 8.78
N MET A 118 8.60 5.20 8.99
CA MET A 118 9.21 5.29 10.32
C MET A 118 8.22 5.91 11.31
N PRO A 119 8.17 5.40 12.55
CA PRO A 119 7.39 6.01 13.61
C PRO A 119 7.71 7.49 13.72
N ASN A 120 6.68 8.34 13.66
CA ASN A 120 6.83 9.79 13.71
C ASN A 120 5.72 10.40 14.58
N PRO A 121 6.07 11.11 15.68
CA PRO A 121 5.08 11.75 16.52
C PRO A 121 4.18 12.77 15.81
N ILE A 122 4.65 13.34 14.67
CA ILE A 122 3.87 14.27 13.86
C ILE A 122 2.71 13.56 13.13
N ALA A 123 2.80 12.25 12.90
CA ALA A 123 1.75 11.47 12.25
C ALA A 123 0.39 11.58 12.96
N ARG A 124 0.35 11.82 14.27
CA ARG A 124 -0.88 12.06 15.04
C ARG A 124 -1.70 13.25 14.55
N PHE A 125 -1.09 14.19 13.84
CA PHE A 125 -1.78 15.35 13.26
C PHE A 125 -2.31 15.10 11.85
N GLY A 126 -2.12 13.90 11.33
CA GLY A 126 -2.58 13.47 10.01
C GLY A 126 -1.45 13.29 9.00
N GLY A 127 -1.85 12.85 7.83
CA GLY A 127 -0.96 12.65 6.70
C GLY A 127 -1.73 12.61 5.39
N SER A 128 -1.09 13.07 4.32
CA SER A 128 -1.69 13.12 2.97
C SER A 128 -0.71 12.53 1.95
N GLN A 129 -0.40 11.24 2.14
CA GLN A 129 0.54 10.51 1.30
C GLN A 129 -0.12 10.12 -0.03
N SER A 130 0.50 10.48 -1.16
CA SER A 130 0.00 10.17 -2.51
C SER A 130 -0.28 8.69 -2.74
N LYS A 131 0.56 7.80 -2.20
CA LYS A 131 0.39 6.34 -2.28
C LYS A 131 -0.98 5.88 -1.74
N SER A 132 -1.44 6.47 -0.63
CA SER A 132 -2.71 6.09 0.00
C SER A 132 -3.88 6.20 -0.96
N PHE A 133 -3.92 7.25 -1.78
CA PHE A 133 -5.02 7.51 -2.71
C PHE A 133 -4.99 6.56 -3.90
N GLN A 134 -3.80 6.19 -4.39
CA GLN A 134 -3.65 5.16 -5.42
C GLN A 134 -4.01 3.78 -4.88
N TYR A 135 -3.65 3.46 -3.63
CA TYR A 135 -4.05 2.21 -2.97
C TYR A 135 -5.58 2.13 -2.82
N MET A 136 -6.23 3.21 -2.39
CA MET A 136 -7.70 3.29 -2.36
C MET A 136 -8.30 3.09 -3.77
N ALA A 137 -7.74 3.76 -4.79
CA ALA A 137 -8.20 3.65 -6.17
C ALA A 137 -8.10 2.22 -6.72
N SER A 138 -7.11 1.44 -6.27
CA SER A 138 -6.98 0.04 -6.67
C SER A 138 -8.12 -0.86 -6.17
N GLY A 139 -8.89 -0.41 -5.17
CA GLY A 139 -9.93 -1.22 -4.55
C GLY A 139 -9.39 -2.43 -3.80
N LYS A 140 -8.21 -2.30 -3.18
CA LYS A 140 -7.58 -3.37 -2.41
C LYS A 140 -7.35 -2.93 -0.97
N PRO A 141 -7.35 -3.87 0.01
CA PRO A 141 -7.06 -3.56 1.39
C PRO A 141 -5.71 -2.86 1.57
N ILE A 142 -5.61 -2.04 2.62
CA ILE A 142 -4.40 -1.31 2.97
C ILE A 142 -3.96 -1.68 4.39
N CYS A 143 -2.71 -2.10 4.55
CA CYS A 143 -2.10 -2.27 5.86
C CYS A 143 -1.02 -1.20 6.05
N ALA A 144 -1.20 -0.35 7.06
CA ALA A 144 -0.24 0.69 7.43
C ALA A 144 0.40 0.38 8.78
N ASN A 145 1.74 0.51 8.85
CA ASN A 145 2.50 0.30 10.08
C ASN A 145 2.53 1.52 11.01
N ILE A 146 1.68 2.49 10.76
CA ILE A 146 1.60 3.72 11.55
C ILE A 146 0.15 4.16 11.68
N LYS A 147 -0.21 4.63 12.88
CA LYS A 147 -1.51 5.23 13.14
C LYS A 147 -1.46 6.72 12.84
N PHE A 148 -2.10 7.13 11.76
CA PHE A 148 -2.26 8.55 11.44
C PHE A 148 -3.44 9.16 12.19
N GLY A 149 -3.32 10.43 12.60
CA GLY A 149 -4.49 11.23 12.94
C GLY A 149 -5.38 11.43 11.69
N TYR A 150 -6.69 11.39 11.88
CA TYR A 150 -7.68 11.50 10.78
C TYR A 150 -7.49 10.46 9.67
N CYS A 151 -7.03 9.26 10.04
CA CYS A 151 -6.69 8.18 9.11
C CYS A 151 -7.90 7.70 8.32
N PRO A 152 -7.93 7.87 6.99
CA PRO A 152 -9.04 7.38 6.17
C PRO A 152 -9.13 5.83 6.18
N ILE A 153 -8.01 5.13 6.38
CA ILE A 153 -7.97 3.66 6.40
C ILE A 153 -8.89 3.11 7.50
N THR A 154 -8.69 3.56 8.74
CA THR A 154 -9.51 3.12 9.90
C THR A 154 -10.91 3.70 9.85
N LYS A 155 -11.04 4.98 9.48
CA LYS A 155 -12.33 5.68 9.47
C LYS A 155 -13.34 5.06 8.51
N ASN A 156 -12.87 4.57 7.36
CA ASN A 156 -13.74 4.07 6.30
C ASN A 156 -13.65 2.54 6.13
N ASN A 157 -13.02 1.83 7.06
CA ASN A 157 -12.81 0.38 6.98
C ASN A 157 -12.17 -0.05 5.65
N LEU A 158 -10.94 0.48 5.39
CA LEU A 158 -10.17 0.17 4.19
C LEU A 158 -9.06 -0.85 4.46
N GLY A 159 -8.99 -1.37 5.68
CA GLY A 159 -7.94 -2.24 6.17
C GLY A 159 -7.49 -1.86 7.57
N LEU A 160 -6.18 -1.95 7.84
CA LEU A 160 -5.61 -1.72 9.17
C LEU A 160 -4.56 -0.60 9.13
N ALA A 161 -4.59 0.28 10.13
CA ALA A 161 -3.53 1.25 10.40
C ALA A 161 -3.20 1.21 11.90
N LYS A 162 -2.02 0.73 12.25
CA LYS A 162 -1.60 0.49 13.63
C LYS A 162 -0.09 0.60 13.75
N ASP A 163 0.39 1.13 14.86
CA ASP A 163 1.80 1.03 15.23
C ASP A 163 2.09 -0.42 15.67
N PHE A 164 3.05 -1.08 15.02
CA PHE A 164 3.48 -2.44 15.37
C PHE A 164 4.74 -2.39 16.22
N ASN A 165 4.74 -3.12 17.33
CA ASN A 165 5.84 -3.14 18.28
C ASN A 165 6.95 -4.10 17.86
N ASP A 166 6.58 -5.19 17.18
CA ASP A 166 7.50 -6.26 16.78
C ASP A 166 7.06 -6.92 15.46
N PRO A 167 7.92 -7.74 14.83
CA PRO A 167 7.61 -8.45 13.59
C PRO A 167 6.46 -9.46 13.72
N ASP A 168 6.27 -10.08 14.88
CA ASP A 168 5.18 -11.06 15.10
C ASP A 168 3.83 -10.36 15.08
N GLU A 169 3.73 -9.18 15.67
CA GLU A 169 2.50 -8.39 15.64
C GLU A 169 2.15 -7.97 14.21
N TYR A 170 3.15 -7.54 13.43
CA TYR A 170 2.92 -7.17 12.05
C TYR A 170 2.56 -8.38 11.16
N SER A 171 3.26 -9.50 11.35
CA SER A 171 2.95 -10.74 10.63
C SER A 171 1.53 -11.26 10.92
N LYS A 172 1.08 -11.21 12.17
CA LYS A 172 -0.31 -11.53 12.55
C LYS A 172 -1.33 -10.60 11.88
N ALA A 173 -1.03 -9.31 11.78
CA ALA A 173 -1.88 -8.37 11.08
C ALA A 173 -1.99 -8.71 9.57
N ILE A 174 -0.90 -9.07 8.92
CA ILE A 174 -0.88 -9.53 7.53
C ILE A 174 -1.71 -10.83 7.39
N LEU A 175 -1.48 -11.82 8.27
CA LEU A 175 -2.21 -13.08 8.26
C LEU A 175 -3.72 -12.90 8.46
N SER A 176 -4.15 -11.86 9.18
CA SER A 176 -5.59 -11.60 9.34
C SER A 176 -6.27 -11.28 8.00
N PHE A 177 -5.58 -10.63 7.05
CA PHE A 177 -6.10 -10.42 5.70
C PHE A 177 -6.06 -11.69 4.85
N VAL A 178 -5.03 -12.52 5.00
CA VAL A 178 -4.90 -13.80 4.27
C VAL A 178 -6.03 -14.77 4.66
N LYS A 179 -6.41 -14.77 5.95
CA LYS A 179 -7.42 -15.65 6.53
C LYS A 179 -8.82 -15.02 6.64
N MET A 180 -8.97 -13.82 6.10
CA MET A 180 -10.21 -13.04 6.19
C MET A 180 -11.35 -13.75 5.44
N ASP A 181 -12.56 -13.64 5.98
CA ASP A 181 -13.76 -14.09 5.26
C ASP A 181 -13.88 -13.35 3.92
N PRO A 182 -14.17 -14.04 2.80
CA PRO A 182 -14.25 -13.44 1.49
C PRO A 182 -15.22 -12.25 1.41
N LYS A 183 -16.35 -12.30 2.11
CA LYS A 183 -17.34 -11.19 2.10
C LYS A 183 -16.81 -9.98 2.85
N GLU A 184 -16.08 -10.20 3.95
CA GLU A 184 -15.43 -9.12 4.68
C GLU A 184 -14.33 -8.48 3.82
N TYR A 185 -13.51 -9.30 3.16
CA TYR A 185 -12.48 -8.83 2.23
C TYR A 185 -13.08 -8.00 1.10
N ASP A 186 -14.14 -8.49 0.44
CA ASP A 186 -14.83 -7.77 -0.65
C ASP A 186 -15.44 -6.46 -0.15
N THR A 187 -15.94 -6.42 1.08
CA THR A 187 -16.45 -5.20 1.70
C THR A 187 -15.34 -4.15 1.86
N ILE A 188 -14.16 -4.56 2.31
CA ILE A 188 -13.00 -3.67 2.43
C ILE A 188 -12.56 -3.16 1.05
N CYS A 189 -12.53 -4.03 0.05
CA CYS A 189 -12.21 -3.67 -1.34
C CYS A 189 -13.19 -2.62 -1.90
N PHE A 190 -14.48 -2.84 -1.72
CA PHE A 190 -15.52 -1.90 -2.11
C PHE A 190 -15.36 -0.55 -1.40
N ASN A 191 -15.17 -0.57 -0.09
CA ASN A 191 -14.97 0.64 0.71
C ASN A 191 -13.73 1.43 0.25
N ALA A 192 -12.61 0.74 -0.07
CA ALA A 192 -11.40 1.38 -0.56
C ALA A 192 -11.68 2.14 -1.86
N ARG A 193 -12.28 1.47 -2.84
CA ARG A 193 -12.64 2.10 -4.11
C ARG A 193 -13.63 3.25 -3.94
N LYS A 194 -14.66 3.05 -3.15
CA LYS A 194 -15.69 4.08 -2.87
C LYS A 194 -15.11 5.30 -2.16
N THR A 195 -14.19 5.07 -1.21
CA THR A 195 -13.52 6.16 -0.51
C THR A 195 -12.62 6.98 -1.44
N ALA A 196 -11.97 6.34 -2.43
CA ALA A 196 -11.15 7.05 -3.42
C ALA A 196 -11.93 8.12 -4.19
N GLU A 197 -13.23 7.94 -4.40
CA GLU A 197 -14.09 8.93 -5.08
C GLU A 197 -14.07 10.29 -4.38
N ASN A 198 -13.95 10.32 -3.06
CA ASN A 198 -13.89 11.56 -2.29
C ASN A 198 -12.54 12.30 -2.43
N TYR A 199 -11.54 11.62 -3.00
CA TYR A 199 -10.20 12.12 -3.22
C TYR A 199 -9.84 12.19 -4.71
N ASP A 200 -10.82 12.12 -5.59
CA ASP A 200 -10.62 12.38 -7.01
C ASP A 200 -10.23 13.85 -7.22
N TYR A 201 -9.16 14.08 -7.96
CA TYR A 201 -8.69 15.44 -8.26
C TYR A 201 -9.77 16.35 -8.85
N LYS A 202 -10.72 15.79 -9.61
CA LYS A 202 -11.87 16.54 -10.10
C LYS A 202 -12.64 17.23 -8.97
N TRP A 203 -12.94 16.51 -7.90
CA TRP A 203 -13.68 17.06 -6.77
C TRP A 203 -12.83 17.95 -5.87
N LEU A 204 -11.54 17.60 -5.71
CA LEU A 204 -10.60 18.41 -4.93
C LEU A 204 -10.38 19.76 -5.59
N THR A 205 -10.29 19.81 -6.93
CA THR A 205 -10.18 21.07 -7.70
C THR A 205 -11.42 21.94 -7.52
N LEU A 206 -12.63 21.37 -7.69
CA LEU A 206 -13.89 22.10 -7.47
C LEU A 206 -14.01 22.63 -6.02
N LYS A 207 -13.49 21.87 -5.05
CA LYS A 207 -13.44 22.33 -3.67
C LYS A 207 -12.47 23.49 -3.49
N PHE A 208 -11.34 23.45 -4.16
CA PHE A 208 -10.33 24.52 -4.12
C PHE A 208 -10.86 25.81 -4.79
N GLU A 209 -11.47 25.70 -5.96
CA GLU A 209 -12.07 26.84 -6.69
C GLU A 209 -13.10 27.60 -5.86
N LYS A 210 -13.88 26.89 -5.03
CA LYS A 210 -14.87 27.53 -4.12
C LYS A 210 -14.23 28.31 -2.96
N LEU A 211 -12.93 28.21 -2.76
CA LEU A 211 -12.19 28.90 -1.70
C LEU A 211 -11.46 30.16 -2.20
N LEU A 212 -11.36 30.31 -3.52
CA LEU A 212 -10.82 31.52 -4.19
C LEU A 212 -11.89 32.57 -4.33
#